data_db811d198f5d811edade821c3ce73a03
#
_entry.id   db811d198f5d811edade821c3ce73a03
#
_cell.length_a   1.000
_cell.length_b   1.000
_cell.length_c   1.000
_cell.angle_alpha   90.00
_cell.angle_beta   90.00
_cell.angle_gamma   90.00
#
_symmetry.space_group_name_H-M   'P 1'
#
loop_
_entity.id
_entity.type
_entity.pdbx_description
1 polymer ?
#
loop_
_entity_poly.entity_id
_entity_poly.type
_entity_poly.pdbx_seq_one_letter_code
_entity_poly.pdbx_strand_id
1 'polypeptide(L)'
;NVMEPDGILPWHFDSCEFTLSLMIQKPEKGGIFEYCPNIREPGNEKFDEVKKVLDGDRSRVKRLELEPGDLQIFKGRFTMHRVTKVIGKTSRFMCIPAYVLDPWRVNTPEHSKAIYGKVLPIHLERNKVRSDGLTD
;
A
#
# COMPACT_ATOMS: atom_id res chain seq x y z
N ASN A 1 -2.48 11.01 1.04
CA ASN A 1 -2.19 10.35 2.33
C ASN A 1 -1.42 11.32 3.22
N VAL A 2 -1.93 11.54 4.42
CA VAL A 2 -1.31 12.32 5.48
C VAL A 2 -1.03 11.40 6.65
N MET A 3 0.20 11.39 7.13
CA MET A 3 0.60 10.64 8.33
C MET A 3 1.15 11.64 9.35
N GLU A 4 0.38 11.84 10.41
CA GLU A 4 0.75 12.69 11.51
C GLU A 4 1.93 12.11 12.32
N PRO A 5 2.60 12.90 13.17
CA PRO A 5 3.55 12.40 14.15
C PRO A 5 3.02 11.16 14.89
N ASP A 6 3.90 10.20 15.14
CA ASP A 6 3.60 8.87 15.67
C ASP A 6 2.78 7.95 14.77
N GLY A 7 2.28 8.42 13.62
CA GLY A 7 1.58 7.61 12.64
C GLY A 7 2.47 6.52 12.04
N ILE A 8 1.87 5.37 11.78
CA ILE A 8 2.47 4.23 11.05
C ILE A 8 1.50 3.76 9.98
N LEU A 9 2.02 3.17 8.93
CA LEU A 9 1.24 2.38 8.00
C LEU A 9 1.76 0.94 8.07
N PRO A 10 0.98 0.00 8.62
CA PRO A 10 1.44 -1.37 8.82
C PRO A 10 1.70 -2.12 7.51
N TRP A 11 2.27 -3.31 7.59
CA TRP A 11 2.47 -4.18 6.43
C TRP A 11 1.14 -4.49 5.75
N HIS A 12 1.07 -4.25 4.44
CA HIS A 12 -0.11 -4.48 3.61
C HIS A 12 0.26 -4.67 2.13
N PHE A 13 -0.72 -5.05 1.35
CA PHE A 13 -0.73 -4.97 -0.10
C PHE A 13 -1.77 -3.96 -0.54
N ASP A 14 -1.57 -3.33 -1.69
CA ASP A 14 -2.61 -2.50 -2.28
C ASP A 14 -3.64 -3.34 -3.03
N SER A 15 -4.84 -2.81 -3.16
CA SER A 15 -5.88 -3.40 -4.00
C SER A 15 -5.68 -3.11 -5.50
N CYS A 16 -4.84 -2.14 -5.86
CA CYS A 16 -4.51 -1.78 -7.24
C CYS A 16 -3.23 -2.46 -7.74
N GLU A 17 -3.12 -2.68 -9.05
CA GLU A 17 -1.95 -3.30 -9.64
C GLU A 17 -0.72 -2.40 -9.55
N PHE A 18 -0.88 -1.10 -9.80
CA PHE A 18 0.19 -0.13 -9.78
C PHE A 18 -0.14 1.04 -8.86
N THR A 19 0.81 1.38 -8.02
CA THR A 19 0.75 2.53 -7.13
C THR A 19 1.86 3.50 -7.50
N LEU A 20 1.49 4.76 -7.69
CA LEU A 20 2.42 5.87 -7.77
C LEU A 20 2.41 6.59 -6.43
N SER A 21 3.57 7.05 -5.99
CA SER A 21 3.69 7.82 -4.75
C SER A 21 4.65 8.97 -4.95
N LEU A 22 4.12 10.19 -4.90
CA LEU A 22 4.89 11.42 -4.96
C LEU A 22 5.06 11.98 -3.55
N MET A 23 6.31 12.12 -3.10
CA MET A 23 6.63 12.74 -1.82
C MET A 23 6.38 14.26 -1.89
N ILE A 24 5.47 14.74 -1.07
CA ILE A 24 5.17 16.17 -0.96
C ILE A 24 5.92 16.79 0.22
N GLN A 25 5.88 16.13 1.36
CA GLN A 25 6.54 16.58 2.59
C GLN A 25 7.13 15.40 3.34
N LYS A 26 8.41 15.51 3.64
CA LYS A 26 9.17 14.53 4.42
C LYS A 26 9.06 14.84 5.92
N PRO A 27 8.91 13.85 6.79
CA PRO A 27 9.01 14.06 8.24
C PRO A 27 10.46 14.30 8.66
N GLU A 28 10.67 14.76 9.89
CA GLU A 28 12.02 14.98 10.43
C GLU A 28 12.83 13.68 10.52
N LYS A 29 12.18 12.59 10.95
CA LYS A 29 12.76 11.23 10.99
C LYS A 29 11.68 10.17 10.79
N GLY A 30 12.07 8.97 10.46
CA GLY A 30 11.12 7.87 10.21
C GLY A 30 10.32 8.09 8.94
N GLY A 31 9.10 7.55 8.88
CA GLY A 31 8.28 7.63 7.68
C GLY A 31 8.91 6.93 6.46
N ILE A 32 9.79 5.96 6.72
CA ILE A 32 10.54 5.24 5.68
C ILE A 32 9.64 4.22 5.00
N PHE A 33 9.69 4.17 3.68
CA PHE A 33 9.02 3.13 2.90
C PHE A 33 9.86 1.85 2.93
N GLU A 34 9.30 0.79 3.51
CA GLU A 34 9.90 -0.54 3.53
C GLU A 34 9.05 -1.50 2.70
N TYR A 35 9.70 -2.35 1.88
CA TYR A 35 8.99 -3.17 0.93
C TYR A 35 9.70 -4.49 0.59
N CYS A 36 8.88 -5.50 0.25
CA CYS A 36 9.29 -6.78 -0.32
C CYS A 36 8.72 -6.90 -1.73
N PRO A 37 9.50 -6.65 -2.78
CA PRO A 37 8.98 -6.66 -4.14
C PRO A 37 8.60 -8.07 -4.58
N ASN A 38 7.43 -8.20 -5.24
CA ASN A 38 6.94 -9.45 -5.81
C ASN A 38 6.99 -10.63 -4.83
N ILE A 39 6.59 -10.39 -3.56
CA ILE A 39 6.56 -11.46 -2.53
C ILE A 39 5.43 -12.45 -2.77
N ARG A 40 4.36 -12.03 -3.45
CA ARG A 40 3.28 -12.90 -3.94
C ARG A 40 3.10 -12.75 -5.47
N GLU A 41 2.36 -13.67 -6.07
CA GLU A 41 2.13 -13.73 -7.51
C GLU A 41 0.69 -14.19 -7.81
N PRO A 42 0.15 -13.98 -9.02
CA PRO A 42 -1.20 -14.44 -9.35
C PRO A 42 -1.42 -15.90 -9.00
N GLY A 43 -2.52 -16.20 -8.29
CA GLY A 43 -2.87 -17.54 -7.83
C GLY A 43 -2.04 -18.07 -6.65
N ASN A 44 -1.10 -17.29 -6.10
CA ASN A 44 -0.27 -17.74 -4.99
C ASN A 44 0.09 -16.61 -4.03
N GLU A 45 -0.54 -16.61 -2.88
CA GLU A 45 -0.32 -15.64 -1.79
C GLU A 45 1.05 -15.76 -1.12
N LYS A 46 1.75 -16.89 -1.27
CA LYS A 46 3.06 -17.16 -0.62
C LYS A 46 3.02 -16.93 0.90
N PHE A 47 1.98 -17.41 1.57
CA PHE A 47 1.74 -17.16 2.99
C PHE A 47 2.95 -17.41 3.89
N ASP A 48 3.76 -18.42 3.60
CA ASP A 48 4.97 -18.70 4.40
C ASP A 48 5.99 -17.57 4.28
N GLU A 49 6.19 -17.01 3.10
CA GLU A 49 7.10 -15.88 2.89
C GLU A 49 6.58 -14.60 3.51
N VAL A 50 5.28 -14.34 3.36
CA VAL A 50 4.60 -13.20 4.01
C VAL A 50 4.71 -13.32 5.53
N LYS A 51 4.47 -14.52 6.07
CA LYS A 51 4.58 -14.79 7.51
C LYS A 51 5.97 -14.49 8.05
N LYS A 52 7.04 -14.91 7.37
CA LYS A 52 8.42 -14.61 7.78
C LYS A 52 8.63 -13.10 7.98
N VAL A 53 8.15 -12.27 7.04
CA VAL A 53 8.27 -10.81 7.15
C VAL A 53 7.47 -10.27 8.34
N LEU A 54 6.26 -10.78 8.58
CA LEU A 54 5.42 -10.39 9.72
C LEU A 54 6.07 -10.80 11.06
N ASP A 55 6.71 -11.98 11.10
CA ASP A 55 7.44 -12.49 12.27
C ASP A 55 8.79 -11.77 12.52
N GLY A 56 9.17 -10.84 11.65
CA GLY A 56 10.35 -9.99 11.86
C GLY A 56 11.55 -10.29 10.98
N ASP A 57 11.49 -11.25 10.07
CA ASP A 57 12.56 -11.46 9.08
C ASP A 57 12.63 -10.24 8.13
N ARG A 58 13.80 -9.66 8.04
CA ARG A 58 14.08 -8.48 7.20
C ARG A 58 15.03 -8.78 6.03
N SER A 59 15.39 -10.03 5.83
CA SER A 59 16.34 -10.46 4.78
C SER A 59 15.91 -10.04 3.36
N ARG A 60 14.60 -10.03 3.10
CA ARG A 60 13.99 -9.61 1.82
C ARG A 60 13.50 -8.17 1.81
N VAL A 61 13.53 -7.48 2.96
CA VAL A 61 13.00 -6.12 3.08
C VAL A 61 14.00 -5.11 2.53
N LYS A 62 13.55 -4.31 1.59
CA LYS A 62 14.26 -3.15 1.08
C LYS A 62 13.71 -1.89 1.72
N ARG A 63 14.54 -0.85 1.77
CA ARG A 63 14.19 0.47 2.30
C ARG A 63 14.38 1.51 1.22
N LEU A 64 13.47 2.45 1.15
CA LEU A 64 13.54 3.60 0.26
C LEU A 64 13.22 4.87 1.03
N GLU A 65 14.18 5.77 1.07
CA GLU A 65 14.01 7.11 1.61
C GLU A 65 13.76 8.06 0.45
N LEU A 66 12.60 8.71 0.47
CA LEU A 66 12.17 9.65 -0.57
C LEU A 66 12.38 11.08 -0.10
N GLU A 67 12.85 11.92 -1.00
CA GLU A 67 12.89 13.37 -0.82
C GLU A 67 11.65 14.05 -1.43
N PRO A 68 11.25 15.24 -0.97
CA PRO A 68 10.16 15.99 -1.61
C PRO A 68 10.43 16.18 -3.11
N GLY A 69 9.45 15.80 -3.93
CA GLY A 69 9.55 15.78 -5.39
C GLY A 69 9.88 14.41 -5.98
N ASP A 70 10.33 13.44 -5.18
CA ASP A 70 10.56 12.08 -5.67
C ASP A 70 9.26 11.38 -5.99
N LEU A 71 9.22 10.74 -7.15
CA LEU A 71 8.14 9.87 -7.61
C LEU A 71 8.61 8.43 -7.66
N GLN A 72 7.96 7.55 -6.89
CA GLN A 72 8.14 6.11 -7.02
C GLN A 72 6.94 5.46 -7.70
N ILE A 73 7.20 4.36 -8.41
CA ILE A 73 6.17 3.51 -9.03
C ILE A 73 6.46 2.07 -8.63
N PHE A 74 5.44 1.36 -8.14
CA PHE A 74 5.59 -0.05 -7.77
C PHE A 74 4.30 -0.84 -8.00
N LYS A 75 4.45 -2.17 -8.05
CA LYS A 75 3.33 -3.10 -8.19
C LYS A 75 2.71 -3.33 -6.81
N GLY A 76 1.83 -2.43 -6.37
CA GLY A 76 1.25 -2.44 -5.03
C GLY A 76 0.58 -3.76 -4.66
N ARG A 77 -0.10 -4.39 -5.61
CA ARG A 77 -0.77 -5.68 -5.41
C ARG A 77 0.17 -6.85 -5.11
N PHE A 78 1.41 -6.80 -5.57
CA PHE A 78 2.38 -7.90 -5.43
C PHE A 78 3.55 -7.57 -4.51
N THR A 79 3.65 -6.34 -4.08
CA THR A 79 4.70 -5.83 -3.21
C THR A 79 4.15 -5.59 -1.82
N MET A 80 4.53 -6.44 -0.87
CA MET A 80 4.20 -6.19 0.53
C MET A 80 4.99 -5.00 1.02
N HIS A 81 4.34 -3.99 1.61
CA HIS A 81 5.00 -2.76 1.99
C HIS A 81 4.41 -2.13 3.25
N ARG A 82 5.19 -1.26 3.85
CA ARG A 82 4.77 -0.46 5.01
C ARG A 82 5.44 0.91 5.01
N VAL A 83 4.97 1.79 5.88
CA VAL A 83 5.69 3.01 6.23
C VAL A 83 5.99 2.96 7.72
N THR A 84 7.27 3.15 8.08
CA THR A 84 7.70 3.15 9.47
C THR A 84 7.14 4.37 10.20
N LYS A 85 7.21 4.34 11.53
CA LYS A 85 6.71 5.42 12.39
C LYS A 85 7.28 6.78 11.98
N VAL A 86 6.39 7.78 11.88
CA VAL A 86 6.75 9.18 11.71
C VAL A 86 7.26 9.72 13.05
N ILE A 87 8.43 10.32 13.05
CA ILE A 87 9.11 10.82 14.26
C ILE A 87 9.38 12.32 14.09
N GLY A 88 9.11 13.09 15.13
CA GLY A 88 9.24 14.53 15.15
C GLY A 88 7.89 15.23 15.18
N LYS A 89 7.83 16.48 14.74
CA LYS A 89 6.61 17.31 14.74
C LYS A 89 6.03 17.53 13.34
N THR A 90 6.80 17.16 12.30
CA THR A 90 6.42 17.37 10.90
C THR A 90 5.72 16.13 10.35
N SER A 91 4.49 16.30 9.89
CA SER A 91 3.71 15.24 9.25
C SER A 91 4.31 14.84 7.90
N ARG A 92 4.10 13.59 7.49
CA ARG A 92 4.47 13.06 6.19
C ARG A 92 3.32 13.18 5.21
N PHE A 93 3.52 13.86 4.07
CA PHE A 93 2.51 14.03 3.02
C PHE A 93 2.91 13.31 1.74
N MET A 94 2.00 12.48 1.23
CA MET A 94 2.15 11.77 -0.04
C MET A 94 0.93 11.97 -0.91
N CYS A 95 1.14 12.26 -2.19
CA CYS A 95 0.13 12.07 -3.22
C CYS A 95 0.24 10.63 -3.74
N ILE A 96 -0.85 9.86 -3.72
CA ILE A 96 -0.86 8.43 -4.06
C ILE A 96 -1.93 8.16 -5.13
N PRO A 97 -1.65 8.37 -6.42
CA PRO A 97 -2.47 7.84 -7.50
C PRO A 97 -2.37 6.32 -7.58
N ALA A 98 -3.52 5.66 -7.67
CA ALA A 98 -3.63 4.22 -7.81
C ALA A 98 -4.18 3.87 -9.20
N TYR A 99 -3.59 2.89 -9.85
CA TYR A 99 -3.98 2.47 -11.21
C TYR A 99 -4.33 0.99 -11.23
N VAL A 100 -5.42 0.70 -11.94
CA VAL A 100 -5.92 -0.65 -12.16
C VAL A 100 -5.96 -0.95 -13.66
N LEU A 101 -5.78 -2.21 -14.03
CA LEU A 101 -5.81 -2.63 -15.43
C LEU A 101 -7.23 -2.62 -16.02
N ASP A 102 -8.24 -2.95 -15.19
CA ASP A 102 -9.64 -2.85 -15.58
C ASP A 102 -10.18 -1.46 -15.23
N PRO A 103 -10.47 -0.59 -16.24
CA PRO A 103 -10.95 0.77 -16.00
C PRO A 103 -12.34 0.81 -15.35
N TRP A 104 -13.07 -0.29 -15.36
CA TRP A 104 -14.39 -0.43 -14.75
C TRP A 104 -14.37 -1.01 -13.33
N ARG A 105 -13.17 -1.31 -12.83
CA ARG A 105 -13.01 -1.83 -11.47
C ARG A 105 -13.39 -0.77 -10.45
N VAL A 106 -14.13 -1.18 -9.46
CA VAL A 106 -14.38 -0.43 -8.22
C VAL A 106 -13.83 -1.19 -7.03
N ASN A 107 -13.54 -0.50 -5.95
CA ASN A 107 -13.12 -1.12 -4.70
C ASN A 107 -14.25 -1.97 -4.11
N THR A 108 -13.88 -2.95 -3.29
CA THR A 108 -14.88 -3.69 -2.52
C THR A 108 -15.62 -2.75 -1.55
N PRO A 109 -16.86 -3.09 -1.16
CA PRO A 109 -17.60 -2.30 -0.16
C PRO A 109 -16.81 -2.12 1.13
N GLU A 110 -16.14 -3.17 1.61
CA GLU A 110 -15.32 -3.20 2.83
C GLU A 110 -14.14 -2.23 2.70
N HIS A 111 -13.39 -2.31 1.61
CA HIS A 111 -12.26 -1.43 1.33
C HIS A 111 -12.72 0.04 1.22
N SER A 112 -13.80 0.29 0.49
CA SER A 112 -14.36 1.63 0.34
C SER A 112 -14.78 2.23 1.69
N LYS A 113 -15.41 1.42 2.54
CA LYS A 113 -15.79 1.84 3.89
C LYS A 113 -14.57 2.13 4.77
N ALA A 114 -13.55 1.27 4.72
CA ALA A 114 -12.34 1.43 5.53
C ALA A 114 -11.54 2.70 5.16
N ILE A 115 -11.41 3.01 3.85
CA ILE A 115 -10.59 4.14 3.37
C ILE A 115 -11.38 5.46 3.34
N TYR A 116 -12.64 5.42 2.90
CA TYR A 116 -13.43 6.63 2.63
C TYR A 116 -14.60 6.82 3.59
N GLY A 117 -14.83 5.89 4.52
CA GLY A 117 -15.92 5.93 5.49
C GLY A 117 -17.31 5.69 4.91
N LYS A 118 -17.43 5.38 3.61
CA LYS A 118 -18.73 5.21 2.93
C LYS A 118 -18.68 4.13 1.85
N VAL A 119 -19.86 3.58 1.56
CA VAL A 119 -20.13 2.65 0.46
C VAL A 119 -21.15 3.30 -0.47
N LEU A 120 -20.87 3.30 -1.77
CA LEU A 120 -21.81 3.77 -2.79
C LEU A 120 -22.49 2.57 -3.47
N PRO A 121 -23.69 2.74 -4.09
CA PRO A 121 -24.37 1.65 -4.79
C PRO A 121 -23.50 0.92 -5.81
N ILE A 122 -22.65 1.65 -6.55
CA ILE A 122 -21.74 1.09 -7.54
C ILE A 122 -20.76 0.05 -6.96
N HIS A 123 -20.38 0.18 -5.68
CA HIS A 123 -19.50 -0.79 -5.02
C HIS A 123 -20.22 -2.13 -4.78
N LEU A 124 -21.53 -2.09 -4.56
CA LEU A 124 -22.35 -3.30 -4.40
C LEU A 124 -22.66 -3.97 -5.75
N GLU A 125 -22.97 -3.15 -6.77
CA GLU A 125 -23.34 -3.63 -8.10
C GLU A 125 -22.17 -4.21 -8.88
N ARG A 126 -20.96 -3.64 -8.71
CA ARG A 126 -19.75 -4.00 -9.46
C ARG A 126 -18.67 -4.70 -8.64
N ASN A 127 -19.02 -5.24 -7.47
CA ASN A 127 -18.12 -6.02 -6.65
C ASN A 127 -17.80 -7.37 -7.32
N LYS A 128 -16.81 -7.37 -8.21
CA LYS A 128 -16.35 -8.57 -8.92
C LYS A 128 -15.13 -9.16 -8.22
N VAL A 129 -15.16 -10.47 -8.02
CA VAL A 129 -13.98 -11.23 -7.60
C VAL A 129 -12.86 -11.06 -8.63
N ARG A 130 -11.64 -10.84 -8.17
CA ARG A 130 -10.48 -10.70 -9.04
C ARG A 130 -10.10 -12.03 -9.66
N SER A 131 -9.67 -11.97 -10.93
CA SER A 131 -9.21 -13.16 -11.67
C SER A 131 -7.82 -13.64 -11.25
N ASP A 132 -7.07 -12.84 -10.48
CA ASP A 132 -5.73 -13.19 -10.02
C ASP A 132 -5.72 -14.12 -8.78
N GLY A 133 -6.90 -14.41 -8.20
CA GLY A 133 -7.05 -15.33 -7.07
C GLY A 133 -6.41 -14.86 -5.77
N LEU A 134 -6.01 -13.59 -5.67
CA LEU A 134 -5.42 -13.00 -4.48
C LEU A 134 -6.47 -12.26 -3.64
N THR A 135 -6.28 -12.25 -2.33
CA THR A 135 -7.08 -11.44 -1.41
C THR A 135 -6.77 -9.95 -1.55
N ASP A 136 -7.77 -9.10 -1.29
CA ASP A 136 -7.63 -7.64 -1.22
C ASP A 136 -7.19 -7.20 0.17
#